data_2dcb75c2d9fc5ddd198a9e7554cacea5
#
_entry.id   2dcb75c2d9fc5ddd198a9e7554cacea5
#
_cell.length_a   1.000
_cell.length_b   1.000
_cell.length_c   1.000
_cell.angle_alpha   90.00
_cell.angle_beta   90.00
_cell.angle_gamma   90.00
#
_symmetry.space_group_name_H-M   'P 1'
#
loop_
_entity.id
_entity.type
_entity.pdbx_description
1 polymer ?
#
loop_
_entity_poly.entity_id
_entity_poly.type
_entity_poly.pdbx_seq_one_letter_code
_entity_poly.pdbx_strand_id
1 'polypeptide(L)'
;MFLGAEVGDFINKGFVLGQIDQRTPKNILDQSKSDLDAAKVRLSNAESQYDRGKELHDNGSISDKEYEDIQENFAQAKSTLVRTEVTFENAKIALDDTVVRSPVEGTVISRPVEVGQVISSPTSAVGGGTLLMTMADLSKVRVRALVDEIDVGKVSIGQSVSIKVAAYRDKEFYGVVAKVEPLARIEQNVTTFPVLIDINNDENLLLLGMNTDVVIEILNEEVSLSVPSMSLRTRKDIYSAASIVNMPKETVDTFLLNKVSGENFNKFIVIKDSRNGPELTWVQIGISDLSNVQILNGLDSGDTVYILPSKSLVDYQRRFRERVEASFSFG
;
A
#
# COMPACT_ATOMS: atom_id res chain seq x y z
N MET A 1 -0.12 -30.35 20.65
CA MET A 1 -0.55 -29.09 20.03
C MET A 1 -1.73 -29.39 19.12
N PHE A 2 -2.79 -28.63 19.20
CA PHE A 2 -3.95 -28.66 18.30
C PHE A 2 -3.90 -27.39 17.45
N LEU A 3 -4.26 -27.50 16.17
CA LEU A 3 -4.41 -26.36 15.26
C LEU A 3 -5.84 -26.37 14.73
N GLY A 4 -6.53 -25.26 14.91
CA GLY A 4 -7.97 -25.14 14.64
C GLY A 4 -8.32 -24.50 13.29
N ALA A 5 -7.32 -24.09 12.49
CA ALA A 5 -7.54 -23.40 11.22
C ALA A 5 -6.55 -23.84 10.15
N GLU A 6 -6.98 -23.81 8.89
CA GLU A 6 -6.17 -24.08 7.71
C GLU A 6 -5.98 -22.82 6.87
N VAL A 7 -5.02 -22.87 5.94
CA VAL A 7 -4.79 -21.76 5.00
C VAL A 7 -6.00 -21.63 4.07
N GLY A 8 -6.52 -20.41 3.97
CA GLY A 8 -7.74 -20.08 3.23
C GLY A 8 -8.99 -19.94 4.09
N ASP A 9 -8.96 -20.37 5.36
CA ASP A 9 -10.12 -20.24 6.24
C ASP A 9 -10.33 -18.77 6.66
N PHE A 10 -11.59 -18.34 6.66
CA PHE A 10 -11.99 -17.07 7.26
C PHE A 10 -12.25 -17.27 8.75
N ILE A 11 -11.61 -16.50 9.58
CA ILE A 11 -11.59 -16.62 11.04
C ILE A 11 -12.14 -15.36 11.69
N ASN A 12 -13.07 -15.54 12.62
CA ASN A 12 -13.58 -14.44 13.44
C ASN A 12 -12.65 -14.14 14.62
N LYS A 13 -12.71 -12.90 15.11
CA LYS A 13 -12.01 -12.51 16.34
C LYS A 13 -12.38 -13.42 17.51
N GLY A 14 -11.38 -13.88 18.27
CA GLY A 14 -11.55 -14.76 19.43
C GLY A 14 -11.58 -16.26 19.10
N PHE A 15 -11.61 -16.66 17.82
CA PHE A 15 -11.54 -18.04 17.42
C PHE A 15 -10.23 -18.70 17.89
N VAL A 16 -10.30 -19.97 18.31
CA VAL A 16 -9.14 -20.72 18.81
C VAL A 16 -8.31 -21.21 17.63
N LEU A 17 -7.17 -20.54 17.41
CA LEU A 17 -6.21 -20.88 16.35
C LEU A 17 -5.40 -22.12 16.67
N GLY A 18 -5.12 -22.34 17.96
CA GLY A 18 -4.35 -23.50 18.39
C GLY A 18 -4.31 -23.63 19.90
N GLN A 19 -3.94 -24.81 20.36
CA GLN A 19 -3.77 -25.11 21.77
C GLN A 19 -2.43 -25.79 22.01
N ILE A 20 -1.66 -25.22 22.91
CA ILE A 20 -0.35 -25.74 23.35
C ILE A 20 -0.57 -26.74 24.50
N ASP A 21 0.46 -27.52 24.87
CA ASP A 21 0.39 -28.43 25.99
C ASP A 21 0.12 -27.68 27.32
N GLN A 22 -1.00 -28.03 27.95
CA GLN A 22 -1.50 -27.38 29.17
C GLN A 22 -1.07 -28.06 30.47
N ARG A 23 -0.43 -29.23 30.42
CA ARG A 23 -0.16 -30.05 31.62
C ARG A 23 0.65 -29.29 32.65
N THR A 24 1.75 -28.69 32.25
CA THR A 24 2.62 -27.94 33.17
C THR A 24 1.98 -26.65 33.69
N PRO A 25 1.42 -25.75 32.84
CA PRO A 25 0.71 -24.57 33.31
C PRO A 25 -0.45 -24.89 34.25
N LYS A 26 -1.22 -25.97 33.97
CA LYS A 26 -2.32 -26.39 34.82
C LYS A 26 -1.85 -26.82 36.21
N ASN A 27 -0.77 -27.63 36.28
CA ASN A 27 -0.21 -28.05 37.57
C ASN A 27 0.28 -26.85 38.39
N ILE A 28 0.92 -25.86 37.75
CA ILE A 28 1.37 -24.62 38.41
C ILE A 28 0.19 -23.81 38.93
N LEU A 29 -0.90 -23.74 38.15
CA LEU A 29 -2.13 -23.06 38.61
C LEU A 29 -2.75 -23.77 39.82
N ASP A 30 -2.86 -25.10 39.81
CA ASP A 30 -3.42 -25.87 40.92
C ASP A 30 -2.57 -25.71 42.19
N GLN A 31 -1.23 -25.69 42.05
CA GLN A 31 -0.32 -25.42 43.16
C GLN A 31 -0.48 -24.01 43.71
N SER A 32 -0.43 -22.97 42.86
CA SER A 32 -0.54 -21.57 43.29
C SER A 32 -1.93 -21.29 43.90
N LYS A 33 -2.98 -21.98 43.49
CA LYS A 33 -4.30 -21.91 44.12
C LYS A 33 -4.26 -22.43 45.56
N SER A 34 -3.60 -23.58 45.77
CA SER A 34 -3.48 -24.16 47.11
C SER A 34 -2.66 -23.23 48.05
N ASP A 35 -1.59 -22.60 47.54
CA ASP A 35 -0.80 -21.63 48.29
C ASP A 35 -1.60 -20.37 48.64
N LEU A 36 -2.43 -19.89 47.70
CA LEU A 36 -3.35 -18.76 47.93
C LEU A 36 -4.39 -19.09 49.02
N ASP A 37 -5.00 -20.28 48.96
CA ASP A 37 -6.00 -20.70 49.93
C ASP A 37 -5.36 -20.83 51.35
N ALA A 38 -4.12 -21.36 51.43
CA ALA A 38 -3.39 -21.39 52.70
C ALA A 38 -3.05 -20.00 53.22
N ALA A 39 -2.68 -19.04 52.36
CA ALA A 39 -2.41 -17.65 52.77
C ALA A 39 -3.65 -16.94 53.24
N LYS A 40 -4.84 -17.17 52.64
CA LYS A 40 -6.11 -16.65 53.09
C LYS A 40 -6.44 -17.10 54.52
N VAL A 41 -6.26 -18.41 54.83
CA VAL A 41 -6.46 -18.96 56.17
C VAL A 41 -5.50 -18.34 57.18
N ARG A 42 -4.20 -18.19 56.80
CA ARG A 42 -3.22 -17.53 57.69
C ARG A 42 -3.60 -16.10 57.97
N LEU A 43 -4.01 -15.31 56.98
CA LEU A 43 -4.48 -13.94 57.21
C LEU A 43 -5.69 -13.89 58.11
N SER A 44 -6.69 -14.71 57.93
CA SER A 44 -7.91 -14.77 58.77
C SER A 44 -7.56 -15.09 60.23
N ASN A 45 -6.61 -15.99 60.46
CA ASN A 45 -6.13 -16.30 61.79
C ASN A 45 -5.35 -15.13 62.42
N ALA A 46 -4.47 -14.47 61.66
CA ALA A 46 -3.72 -13.31 62.09
C ALA A 46 -4.61 -12.11 62.38
N GLU A 47 -5.61 -11.90 61.58
CA GLU A 47 -6.65 -10.86 61.77
C GLU A 47 -7.43 -11.08 63.06
N SER A 48 -7.90 -12.29 63.33
CA SER A 48 -8.57 -12.67 64.56
C SER A 48 -7.65 -12.50 65.80
N GLN A 49 -6.32 -12.74 65.67
CA GLN A 49 -5.33 -12.49 66.73
C GLN A 49 -5.11 -11.00 66.95
N TYR A 50 -5.06 -10.22 65.85
CA TYR A 50 -4.87 -8.77 65.88
C TYR A 50 -6.05 -8.11 66.59
N ASP A 51 -7.31 -8.48 66.26
CA ASP A 51 -8.50 -7.91 66.88
C ASP A 51 -8.56 -8.19 68.37
N ARG A 52 -8.28 -9.45 68.77
CA ARG A 52 -8.16 -9.80 70.23
C ARG A 52 -7.04 -9.07 70.92
N GLY A 53 -5.84 -9.00 70.29
CA GLY A 53 -4.66 -8.31 70.81
C GLY A 53 -4.96 -6.83 71.03
N LYS A 54 -5.68 -6.19 70.13
CA LYS A 54 -6.09 -4.80 70.27
C LYS A 54 -7.00 -4.58 71.49
N GLU A 55 -8.00 -5.45 71.72
CA GLU A 55 -8.87 -5.38 72.90
C GLU A 55 -8.04 -5.56 74.20
N LEU A 56 -7.10 -6.51 74.26
CA LEU A 56 -6.29 -6.76 75.40
C LEU A 56 -5.30 -5.60 75.72
N HIS A 57 -4.75 -4.98 74.66
CA HIS A 57 -3.90 -3.82 74.79
C HIS A 57 -4.66 -2.59 75.30
N ASP A 58 -5.82 -2.32 74.73
CA ASP A 58 -6.70 -1.21 75.13
C ASP A 58 -7.13 -1.35 76.62
N ASN A 59 -7.23 -2.58 77.11
CA ASN A 59 -7.53 -2.90 78.50
C ASN A 59 -6.30 -3.00 79.41
N GLY A 60 -5.07 -2.72 78.90
CA GLY A 60 -3.82 -2.80 79.64
C GLY A 60 -3.37 -4.23 80.03
N SER A 61 -3.91 -5.28 79.35
CA SER A 61 -3.66 -6.68 79.68
C SER A 61 -2.45 -7.27 78.98
N ILE A 62 -1.88 -6.62 77.97
CA ILE A 62 -0.64 -6.97 77.27
C ILE A 62 0.23 -5.73 77.14
N SER A 63 1.58 -5.96 76.93
CA SER A 63 2.53 -4.89 76.73
C SER A 63 2.49 -4.33 75.32
N ASP A 64 3.01 -3.08 75.13
CA ASP A 64 3.15 -2.45 73.81
C ASP A 64 3.96 -3.35 72.87
N LYS A 65 5.02 -3.98 73.33
CA LYS A 65 5.83 -4.89 72.55
C LYS A 65 5.06 -6.12 72.05
N GLU A 66 4.27 -6.74 72.90
CA GLU A 66 3.42 -7.89 72.50
C GLU A 66 2.34 -7.47 71.48
N TYR A 67 1.82 -6.26 71.59
CA TYR A 67 0.90 -5.73 70.61
C TYR A 67 1.57 -5.43 69.28
N GLU A 68 2.77 -4.83 69.28
CA GLU A 68 3.59 -4.60 68.09
C GLU A 68 3.92 -5.91 67.36
N ASP A 69 4.31 -7.00 68.10
CA ASP A 69 4.57 -8.31 67.52
C ASP A 69 3.33 -8.91 66.80
N ILE A 70 2.14 -8.73 67.40
CA ILE A 70 0.87 -9.15 66.78
C ILE A 70 0.57 -8.35 65.52
N GLN A 71 0.79 -7.04 65.55
CA GLN A 71 0.62 -6.15 64.40
C GLN A 71 1.58 -6.50 63.25
N GLU A 72 2.83 -6.80 63.54
CA GLU A 72 3.81 -7.24 62.58
C GLU A 72 3.37 -8.56 61.93
N ASN A 73 2.92 -9.56 62.70
CA ASN A 73 2.43 -10.82 62.20
C ASN A 73 1.20 -10.66 61.25
N PHE A 74 0.27 -9.75 61.63
CA PHE A 74 -0.88 -9.43 60.75
C PHE A 74 -0.42 -8.78 59.44
N ALA A 75 0.51 -7.79 59.51
CA ALA A 75 1.06 -7.13 58.33
C ALA A 75 1.80 -8.13 57.43
N GLN A 76 2.56 -9.04 58.02
CA GLN A 76 3.27 -10.10 57.28
C GLN A 76 2.33 -11.08 56.61
N ALA A 77 1.25 -11.51 57.31
CA ALA A 77 0.24 -12.39 56.70
C ALA A 77 -0.50 -11.70 55.53
N LYS A 78 -0.82 -10.41 55.66
CA LYS A 78 -1.42 -9.61 54.59
C LYS A 78 -0.51 -9.45 53.39
N SER A 79 0.79 -9.18 53.61
CA SER A 79 1.79 -9.10 52.53
C SER A 79 1.95 -10.43 51.82
N THR A 80 1.92 -11.56 52.56
CA THR A 80 2.00 -12.90 52.00
C THR A 80 0.78 -13.21 51.13
N LEU A 81 -0.41 -12.84 51.54
CA LEU A 81 -1.62 -13.00 50.75
C LEU A 81 -1.49 -12.28 49.40
N VAL A 82 -1.13 -11.00 49.40
CA VAL A 82 -0.98 -10.23 48.16
C VAL A 82 0.03 -10.89 47.22
N ARG A 83 1.17 -11.37 47.73
CA ARG A 83 2.16 -12.03 46.89
C ARG A 83 1.67 -13.35 46.29
N THR A 84 0.95 -14.17 47.07
CA THR A 84 0.37 -15.44 46.56
C THR A 84 -0.77 -15.19 45.58
N GLU A 85 -1.54 -14.15 45.77
CA GLU A 85 -2.59 -13.72 44.84
C GLU A 85 -2.01 -13.34 43.49
N VAL A 86 -0.97 -12.53 43.44
CA VAL A 86 -0.24 -12.21 42.20
C VAL A 86 0.35 -13.47 41.54
N THR A 87 0.90 -14.39 42.32
CA THR A 87 1.45 -15.66 41.82
C THR A 87 0.35 -16.52 41.17
N PHE A 88 -0.82 -16.61 41.80
CA PHE A 88 -1.98 -17.32 41.25
C PHE A 88 -2.48 -16.67 39.95
N GLU A 89 -2.61 -15.34 39.90
CA GLU A 89 -3.05 -14.65 38.69
C GLU A 89 -2.05 -14.83 37.54
N ASN A 90 -0.73 -14.78 37.80
CA ASN A 90 0.28 -15.08 36.81
C ASN A 90 0.20 -16.52 36.28
N ALA A 91 -0.07 -17.50 37.15
CA ALA A 91 -0.25 -18.89 36.75
C ALA A 91 -1.52 -19.08 35.89
N LYS A 92 -2.57 -18.34 36.20
CA LYS A 92 -3.81 -18.35 35.43
C LYS A 92 -3.62 -17.75 34.03
N ILE A 93 -2.91 -16.62 33.93
CA ILE A 93 -2.54 -16.02 32.66
C ILE A 93 -1.69 -17.00 31.83
N ALA A 94 -0.69 -17.64 32.46
CA ALA A 94 0.16 -18.61 31.76
C ALA A 94 -0.62 -19.84 31.23
N LEU A 95 -1.70 -20.26 31.90
CA LEU A 95 -2.61 -21.31 31.41
C LEU A 95 -3.48 -20.79 30.28
N ASP A 96 -4.04 -19.59 30.36
CA ASP A 96 -4.85 -18.99 29.30
C ASP A 96 -4.04 -18.75 28.02
N ASP A 97 -2.81 -18.33 28.13
CA ASP A 97 -1.86 -18.14 27.02
C ASP A 97 -1.55 -19.42 26.24
N THR A 98 -1.86 -20.61 26.81
CA THR A 98 -1.75 -21.87 26.07
C THR A 98 -2.82 -22.04 25.00
N VAL A 99 -3.89 -21.26 25.06
CA VAL A 99 -4.98 -21.23 24.06
C VAL A 99 -4.81 -19.99 23.20
N VAL A 100 -4.19 -20.18 22.05
CA VAL A 100 -3.94 -19.06 21.13
C VAL A 100 -5.23 -18.73 20.38
N ARG A 101 -5.69 -17.49 20.54
CA ARG A 101 -6.91 -16.98 19.90
C ARG A 101 -6.56 -15.89 18.88
N SER A 102 -7.41 -15.78 17.85
CA SER A 102 -7.26 -14.68 16.88
C SER A 102 -7.59 -13.34 17.52
N PRO A 103 -6.67 -12.35 17.46
CA PRO A 103 -6.94 -10.99 17.94
C PRO A 103 -7.81 -10.17 16.99
N VAL A 104 -7.90 -10.57 15.71
CA VAL A 104 -8.62 -9.91 14.62
C VAL A 104 -9.45 -10.92 13.84
N GLU A 105 -10.38 -10.42 13.05
CA GLU A 105 -11.02 -11.22 12.00
C GLU A 105 -10.20 -11.15 10.70
N GLY A 106 -10.29 -12.17 9.87
CA GLY A 106 -9.58 -12.22 8.59
C GLY A 106 -9.36 -13.63 8.07
N THR A 107 -8.74 -13.73 6.91
CA THR A 107 -8.40 -15.00 6.27
C THR A 107 -6.97 -15.42 6.62
N VAL A 108 -6.77 -16.70 6.89
CA VAL A 108 -5.45 -17.29 7.13
C VAL A 108 -4.68 -17.36 5.81
N ILE A 109 -3.56 -16.63 5.72
CA ILE A 109 -2.73 -16.56 4.52
C ILE A 109 -1.63 -17.62 4.54
N SER A 110 -1.02 -17.82 5.71
CA SER A 110 0.03 -18.84 5.87
C SER A 110 0.02 -19.45 7.26
N ARG A 111 0.43 -20.71 7.33
CA ARG A 111 0.56 -21.49 8.57
C ARG A 111 1.87 -22.28 8.50
N PRO A 112 2.99 -21.67 8.96
CA PRO A 112 4.30 -22.31 8.87
C PRO A 112 4.54 -23.41 9.90
N VAL A 113 3.58 -23.68 10.80
CA VAL A 113 3.71 -24.68 11.87
C VAL A 113 2.81 -25.88 11.62
N GLU A 114 3.26 -27.06 12.13
CA GLU A 114 2.54 -28.31 12.04
C GLU A 114 2.16 -28.85 13.42
N VAL A 115 1.14 -29.70 13.45
CA VAL A 115 0.72 -30.40 14.68
C VAL A 115 1.86 -31.28 15.20
N GLY A 116 2.21 -31.13 16.48
CA GLY A 116 3.32 -31.87 17.11
C GLY A 116 4.65 -31.15 17.08
N GLN A 117 4.77 -30.01 16.37
CA GLN A 117 5.98 -29.19 16.38
C GLN A 117 6.21 -28.53 17.75
N VAL A 118 7.49 -28.42 18.14
CA VAL A 118 7.89 -27.67 19.33
C VAL A 118 7.94 -26.18 18.94
N ILE A 119 7.26 -25.35 19.73
CA ILE A 119 7.22 -23.90 19.56
C ILE A 119 7.91 -23.20 20.72
N SER A 120 8.49 -22.03 20.45
CA SER A 120 9.13 -21.19 21.44
C SER A 120 8.22 -20.02 21.82
N SER A 121 8.14 -19.71 23.12
CA SER A 121 7.45 -18.53 23.61
C SER A 121 8.25 -17.26 23.31
N PRO A 122 7.61 -16.15 22.92
CA PRO A 122 8.28 -14.87 22.70
C PRO A 122 8.97 -14.30 23.95
N THR A 123 8.53 -14.71 25.15
CA THR A 123 9.08 -14.25 26.45
C THR A 123 10.33 -15.01 26.87
N SER A 124 10.59 -16.19 26.34
CA SER A 124 11.71 -17.04 26.75
C SER A 124 12.78 -17.26 25.69
N ALA A 125 12.53 -16.85 24.44
CA ALA A 125 13.47 -17.07 23.34
C ALA A 125 14.24 -15.79 22.98
N VAL A 126 15.57 -15.88 22.90
CA VAL A 126 16.46 -14.78 22.50
C VAL A 126 16.22 -14.31 21.06
N GLY A 127 15.58 -15.12 20.23
CA GLY A 127 15.26 -14.83 18.83
C GLY A 127 13.79 -14.48 18.54
N GLY A 128 12.96 -14.28 19.57
CA GLY A 128 11.50 -14.10 19.42
C GLY A 128 10.73 -15.41 19.44
N GLY A 129 9.39 -15.33 19.40
CA GLY A 129 8.50 -16.48 19.41
C GLY A 129 8.37 -17.16 18.06
N THR A 130 7.78 -18.36 18.04
CA THR A 130 7.42 -19.06 16.79
C THR A 130 6.19 -18.44 16.16
N LEU A 131 6.28 -18.03 14.87
CA LEU A 131 5.14 -17.57 14.10
C LEU A 131 4.18 -18.73 13.83
N LEU A 132 2.97 -18.65 14.33
CA LEU A 132 1.97 -19.72 14.18
C LEU A 132 1.18 -19.58 12.89
N MET A 133 0.61 -18.42 12.63
CA MET A 133 -0.22 -18.12 11.46
C MET A 133 -0.06 -16.66 11.07
N THR A 134 -0.23 -16.37 9.78
CA THR A 134 -0.38 -15.02 9.26
C THR A 134 -1.80 -14.87 8.76
N MET A 135 -2.48 -13.82 9.18
CA MET A 135 -3.85 -13.50 8.78
C MET A 135 -3.91 -12.10 8.18
N ALA A 136 -4.83 -11.89 7.24
CA ALA A 136 -5.16 -10.55 6.75
C ALA A 136 -6.65 -10.42 6.45
N ASP A 137 -7.12 -9.19 6.54
CA ASP A 137 -8.41 -8.79 5.99
C ASP A 137 -8.26 -8.60 4.48
N LEU A 138 -8.94 -9.45 3.70
CA LEU A 138 -8.94 -9.41 2.24
C LEU A 138 -10.05 -8.53 1.66
N SER A 139 -10.93 -7.96 2.48
CA SER A 139 -12.02 -7.08 2.02
C SER A 139 -11.46 -5.77 1.44
N LYS A 140 -10.33 -5.32 1.97
CA LYS A 140 -9.61 -4.12 1.53
C LYS A 140 -8.18 -4.49 1.19
N VAL A 141 -7.87 -4.44 -0.08
CA VAL A 141 -6.51 -4.69 -0.54
C VAL A 141 -5.84 -3.39 -0.98
N ARG A 142 -4.54 -3.38 -0.93
CA ARG A 142 -3.73 -2.23 -1.33
C ARG A 142 -2.74 -2.65 -2.40
N VAL A 143 -2.76 -1.93 -3.51
CA VAL A 143 -1.75 -2.07 -4.56
C VAL A 143 -0.61 -1.11 -4.24
N ARG A 144 0.61 -1.61 -4.37
CA ARG A 144 1.82 -0.80 -4.31
C ARG A 144 2.36 -0.66 -5.73
N ALA A 145 2.08 0.47 -6.36
CA ALA A 145 2.62 0.83 -7.66
C ALA A 145 4.00 1.46 -7.49
N LEU A 146 4.95 1.09 -8.35
CA LEU A 146 6.29 1.68 -8.38
C LEU A 146 6.31 2.73 -9.49
N VAL A 147 6.32 4.01 -9.12
CA VAL A 147 6.29 5.15 -10.05
C VAL A 147 7.70 5.72 -10.17
N ASP A 148 8.12 5.99 -11.41
CA ASP A 148 9.43 6.58 -11.71
C ASP A 148 9.57 7.99 -11.08
N GLU A 149 10.81 8.36 -10.72
CA GLU A 149 11.15 9.66 -10.14
C GLU A 149 10.68 10.84 -11.02
N ILE A 150 10.71 10.67 -12.35
CA ILE A 150 10.31 11.73 -13.30
C ILE A 150 8.81 12.02 -13.23
N ASP A 151 8.00 11.01 -12.91
CA ASP A 151 6.54 11.08 -12.96
C ASP A 151 5.89 11.21 -11.57
N VAL A 152 6.59 10.85 -10.49
CA VAL A 152 6.02 10.89 -9.14
C VAL A 152 5.57 12.29 -8.72
N GLY A 153 6.22 13.34 -9.22
CA GLY A 153 5.82 14.74 -8.95
C GLY A 153 4.44 15.12 -9.51
N LYS A 154 3.88 14.32 -10.42
CA LYS A 154 2.54 14.52 -11.01
C LYS A 154 1.46 13.75 -10.25
N VAL A 155 1.85 12.82 -9.37
CA VAL A 155 0.93 11.97 -8.61
C VAL A 155 0.50 12.68 -7.34
N SER A 156 -0.81 12.77 -7.13
CA SER A 156 -1.43 13.38 -5.95
C SER A 156 -2.39 12.43 -5.27
N ILE A 157 -2.53 12.58 -3.95
CA ILE A 157 -3.49 11.81 -3.16
C ILE A 157 -4.91 12.13 -3.65
N GLY A 158 -5.74 11.10 -3.78
CA GLY A 158 -7.12 11.21 -4.23
C GLY A 158 -7.33 11.04 -5.73
N GLN A 159 -6.26 10.90 -6.52
CA GLN A 159 -6.39 10.60 -7.96
C GLN A 159 -7.02 9.23 -8.19
N SER A 160 -7.88 9.14 -9.19
CA SER A 160 -8.49 7.89 -9.66
C SER A 160 -7.46 7.01 -10.35
N VAL A 161 -7.59 5.72 -10.14
CA VAL A 161 -6.65 4.72 -10.67
C VAL A 161 -7.43 3.57 -11.28
N SER A 162 -7.11 3.23 -12.53
CA SER A 162 -7.56 2.00 -13.19
C SER A 162 -6.48 0.94 -13.03
N ILE A 163 -6.89 -0.27 -12.66
CA ILE A 163 -6.00 -1.37 -12.31
C ILE A 163 -6.40 -2.61 -13.08
N LYS A 164 -5.46 -3.15 -13.85
CA LYS A 164 -5.61 -4.41 -14.57
C LYS A 164 -4.79 -5.49 -13.89
N VAL A 165 -5.46 -6.53 -13.45
CA VAL A 165 -4.81 -7.67 -12.78
C VAL A 165 -4.53 -8.76 -13.81
N ALA A 166 -3.31 -9.29 -13.83
CA ALA A 166 -2.90 -10.30 -14.80
C ALA A 166 -3.77 -11.56 -14.80
N ALA A 167 -4.37 -11.89 -13.64
CA ALA A 167 -5.29 -13.03 -13.47
C ALA A 167 -6.69 -12.79 -14.05
N TYR A 168 -7.12 -11.52 -14.20
CA TYR A 168 -8.48 -11.13 -14.64
C TYR A 168 -8.40 -10.10 -15.76
N ARG A 169 -8.00 -10.53 -16.96
CA ARG A 169 -7.72 -9.64 -18.10
C ARG A 169 -8.92 -8.87 -18.61
N ASP A 170 -10.11 -9.43 -18.44
CA ASP A 170 -11.36 -8.85 -18.93
C ASP A 170 -12.06 -7.98 -17.89
N LYS A 171 -11.47 -7.84 -16.69
CA LYS A 171 -12.02 -7.07 -15.58
C LYS A 171 -11.08 -5.95 -15.18
N GLU A 172 -11.60 -4.73 -15.16
CA GLU A 172 -10.88 -3.58 -14.62
C GLU A 172 -11.35 -3.31 -13.19
N PHE A 173 -10.37 -3.05 -12.33
CA PHE A 173 -10.62 -2.64 -10.95
C PHE A 173 -10.29 -1.16 -10.82
N TYR A 174 -11.01 -0.48 -9.95
CA TYR A 174 -10.82 0.94 -9.71
C TYR A 174 -10.38 1.17 -8.27
N GLY A 175 -9.47 2.11 -8.10
CA GLY A 175 -8.94 2.47 -6.80
C GLY A 175 -8.64 3.96 -6.72
N VAL A 176 -8.10 4.37 -5.58
CA VAL A 176 -7.74 5.76 -5.32
C VAL A 176 -6.34 5.80 -4.73
N VAL A 177 -5.53 6.77 -5.16
CA VAL A 177 -4.21 7.02 -4.56
C VAL A 177 -4.41 7.42 -3.10
N ALA A 178 -3.99 6.55 -2.19
CA ALA A 178 -4.09 6.78 -0.75
C ALA A 178 -2.85 7.53 -0.21
N LYS A 179 -1.66 7.18 -0.72
CA LYS A 179 -0.41 7.75 -0.22
C LYS A 179 0.72 7.57 -1.22
N VAL A 180 1.63 8.54 -1.27
CA VAL A 180 2.95 8.41 -1.90
C VAL A 180 3.99 8.22 -0.78
N GLU A 181 4.76 7.13 -0.82
CA GLU A 181 5.82 6.88 0.17
C GLU A 181 7.01 7.82 -0.13
N PRO A 182 7.55 8.53 0.88
CA PRO A 182 8.62 9.51 0.66
C PRO A 182 10.01 8.87 0.47
N LEU A 183 10.13 7.56 0.71
CA LEU A 183 11.39 6.83 0.56
C LEU A 183 11.43 6.13 -0.80
N ALA A 184 12.37 6.55 -1.62
CA ALA A 184 12.62 5.90 -2.90
C ALA A 184 13.15 4.47 -2.74
N ARG A 185 12.83 3.60 -3.69
CA ARG A 185 13.45 2.28 -3.87
C ARG A 185 14.33 2.31 -5.12
N ILE A 186 15.51 1.79 -4.99
CA ILE A 186 16.45 1.66 -6.11
C ILE A 186 16.58 0.18 -6.41
N GLU A 187 16.02 -0.23 -7.54
CA GLU A 187 16.13 -1.60 -8.04
C GLU A 187 16.72 -1.55 -9.45
N GLN A 188 17.75 -2.34 -9.72
CA GLN A 188 18.41 -2.40 -11.02
C GLN A 188 18.79 -1.01 -11.62
N ASN A 189 19.27 -0.10 -10.77
CA ASN A 189 19.60 1.30 -11.14
C ASN A 189 18.42 2.18 -11.56
N VAL A 190 17.19 1.75 -11.30
CA VAL A 190 15.98 2.58 -11.50
C VAL A 190 15.50 3.08 -10.15
N THR A 191 15.33 4.40 -10.04
CA THR A 191 14.77 5.04 -8.83
C THR A 191 13.26 5.14 -8.97
N THR A 192 12.55 4.46 -8.07
CA THR A 192 11.08 4.46 -8.05
C THR A 192 10.55 4.86 -6.69
N PHE A 193 9.38 5.49 -6.67
CA PHE A 193 8.65 5.83 -5.46
C PHE A 193 7.40 4.95 -5.34
N PRO A 194 7.23 4.24 -4.21
CA PRO A 194 6.03 3.44 -4.01
C PRO A 194 4.81 4.35 -3.80
N VAL A 195 3.78 4.13 -4.60
CA VAL A 195 2.47 4.76 -4.49
C VAL A 195 1.49 3.70 -3.99
N LEU A 196 0.84 3.97 -2.88
CA LEU A 196 -0.16 3.08 -2.29
C LEU A 196 -1.55 3.47 -2.79
N ILE A 197 -2.26 2.48 -3.34
CA ILE A 197 -3.58 2.63 -3.93
C ILE A 197 -4.54 1.72 -3.19
N ASP A 198 -5.58 2.28 -2.61
CA ASP A 198 -6.61 1.52 -1.92
C ASP A 198 -7.67 1.05 -2.93
N ILE A 199 -8.04 -0.23 -2.83
CA ILE A 199 -9.02 -0.90 -3.68
C ILE A 199 -9.99 -1.65 -2.79
N ASN A 200 -11.28 -1.57 -3.08
CA ASN A 200 -12.28 -2.43 -2.49
C ASN A 200 -12.28 -3.80 -3.19
N ASN A 201 -12.26 -4.85 -2.39
CA ASN A 201 -12.26 -6.23 -2.87
C ASN A 201 -13.54 -6.96 -2.45
N ASP A 202 -14.70 -6.36 -2.74
CA ASP A 202 -16.02 -6.85 -2.29
C ASP A 202 -16.32 -8.28 -2.79
N GLU A 203 -15.80 -8.65 -3.95
CA GLU A 203 -15.96 -9.97 -4.52
C GLU A 203 -14.88 -10.98 -4.07
N ASN A 204 -13.92 -10.58 -3.24
CA ASN A 204 -12.78 -11.39 -2.77
C ASN A 204 -11.96 -12.05 -3.90
N LEU A 205 -11.90 -11.42 -5.06
CA LEU A 205 -11.15 -11.92 -6.23
C LEU A 205 -9.66 -11.61 -6.14
N LEU A 206 -9.31 -10.49 -5.50
CA LEU A 206 -7.93 -10.04 -5.39
C LEU A 206 -7.23 -10.75 -4.24
N LEU A 207 -6.16 -11.44 -4.57
CA LEU A 207 -5.32 -12.15 -3.60
C LEU A 207 -3.98 -11.42 -3.42
N LEU A 208 -3.35 -11.64 -2.28
CA LEU A 208 -2.05 -11.06 -1.97
C LEU A 208 -0.96 -11.63 -2.90
N GLY A 209 -0.06 -10.76 -3.36
CA GLY A 209 1.02 -11.15 -4.26
C GLY A 209 0.66 -11.21 -5.75
N MET A 210 -0.57 -10.84 -6.14
CA MET A 210 -0.92 -10.70 -7.55
C MET A 210 -0.19 -9.53 -8.20
N ASN A 211 0.25 -9.72 -9.45
CA ASN A 211 0.83 -8.66 -10.27
C ASN A 211 -0.29 -7.85 -10.96
N THR A 212 -0.09 -6.55 -11.00
CA THR A 212 -1.07 -5.61 -11.56
C THR A 212 -0.40 -4.54 -12.40
N ASP A 213 -1.06 -4.15 -13.48
CA ASP A 213 -0.74 -2.95 -14.25
C ASP A 213 -1.65 -1.82 -13.78
N VAL A 214 -1.05 -0.66 -13.49
CA VAL A 214 -1.74 0.47 -12.89
C VAL A 214 -1.67 1.68 -13.80
N VAL A 215 -2.82 2.30 -14.06
CA VAL A 215 -2.93 3.57 -14.78
C VAL A 215 -3.49 4.62 -13.83
N ILE A 216 -2.66 5.58 -13.44
CA ILE A 216 -3.04 6.71 -12.58
C ILE A 216 -3.51 7.86 -13.46
N GLU A 217 -4.73 8.33 -13.27
CA GLU A 217 -5.27 9.48 -13.99
C GLU A 217 -4.72 10.78 -13.36
N ILE A 218 -3.73 11.39 -14.03
CA ILE A 218 -3.09 12.61 -13.54
C ILE A 218 -4.00 13.81 -13.75
N LEU A 219 -4.68 13.85 -14.89
CA LEU A 219 -5.58 14.92 -15.28
C LEU A 219 -6.71 14.33 -16.11
N ASN A 220 -7.93 14.64 -15.74
CA ASN A 220 -9.13 14.27 -16.51
C ASN A 220 -9.93 15.56 -16.77
N GLU A 221 -9.59 16.26 -17.85
CA GLU A 221 -10.26 17.47 -18.28
C GLU A 221 -10.89 17.29 -19.66
N GLU A 222 -12.13 17.69 -19.79
CA GLU A 222 -12.77 17.78 -21.10
C GLU A 222 -12.22 19.00 -21.85
N VAL A 223 -11.67 18.73 -23.03
CA VAL A 223 -11.14 19.80 -23.89
C VAL A 223 -12.11 20.07 -25.02
N SER A 224 -12.37 21.35 -25.28
CA SER A 224 -13.30 21.79 -26.32
C SER A 224 -12.76 21.58 -27.74
N LEU A 225 -11.43 21.59 -27.90
CA LEU A 225 -10.79 21.42 -29.20
C LEU A 225 -9.48 20.65 -29.05
N SER A 226 -9.35 19.57 -29.80
CA SER A 226 -8.11 18.76 -29.84
C SER A 226 -7.78 18.33 -31.27
N VAL A 227 -6.49 18.11 -31.50
CA VAL A 227 -5.99 17.53 -32.76
C VAL A 227 -5.08 16.35 -32.46
N PRO A 228 -4.97 15.37 -33.36
CA PRO A 228 -3.99 14.29 -33.22
C PRO A 228 -2.58 14.84 -33.09
N SER A 229 -1.80 14.32 -32.14
CA SER A 229 -0.40 14.74 -31.89
C SER A 229 0.46 14.66 -33.17
N MET A 230 0.13 13.73 -34.06
CA MET A 230 0.82 13.56 -35.35
C MET A 230 0.57 14.70 -36.36
N SER A 231 -0.39 15.58 -36.13
CA SER A 231 -0.62 16.76 -37.00
C SER A 231 0.29 17.95 -36.65
N LEU A 232 0.86 17.95 -35.45
CA LEU A 232 1.71 19.03 -34.96
C LEU A 232 3.11 18.98 -35.54
N ARG A 233 3.66 20.13 -35.91
CA ARG A 233 5.00 20.28 -36.46
C ARG A 233 5.79 21.33 -35.71
N THR A 234 7.08 21.08 -35.56
CA THR A 234 8.05 22.07 -35.10
C THR A 234 8.57 22.89 -36.27
N ARG A 235 9.23 24.01 -35.98
CA ARG A 235 9.92 24.82 -37.01
C ARG A 235 10.94 24.02 -37.85
N LYS A 236 11.52 22.93 -37.26
CA LYS A 236 12.49 22.10 -37.96
C LYS A 236 11.85 21.08 -38.89
N ASP A 237 10.65 20.60 -38.52
CA ASP A 237 9.97 19.50 -39.22
C ASP A 237 9.00 20.01 -40.30
N ILE A 238 8.64 21.28 -40.27
CA ILE A 238 7.61 21.83 -41.17
C ILE A 238 8.01 21.75 -42.65
N TYR A 239 9.29 21.90 -42.97
CA TYR A 239 9.75 21.83 -44.35
C TYR A 239 9.50 20.46 -44.98
N SER A 240 9.71 19.38 -44.22
CA SER A 240 9.44 18.03 -44.71
C SER A 240 7.95 17.76 -44.88
N ALA A 241 7.13 18.26 -43.94
CA ALA A 241 5.68 18.17 -44.05
C ALA A 241 5.13 18.99 -45.22
N ALA A 242 5.58 20.22 -45.39
CA ALA A 242 5.20 21.10 -46.50
C ALA A 242 5.54 20.50 -47.89
N SER A 243 6.69 19.82 -48.00
CA SER A 243 7.07 19.15 -49.25
C SER A 243 6.12 18.01 -49.65
N ILE A 244 5.52 17.31 -48.67
CA ILE A 244 4.54 16.22 -48.94
C ILE A 244 3.25 16.78 -49.51
N VAL A 245 2.82 17.96 -49.09
CA VAL A 245 1.61 18.64 -49.60
C VAL A 245 1.91 19.58 -50.77
N ASN A 246 3.10 19.46 -51.41
CA ASN A 246 3.56 20.26 -52.55
C ASN A 246 3.58 21.80 -52.27
N MET A 247 3.82 22.21 -51.04
CA MET A 247 3.89 23.62 -50.69
C MET A 247 5.30 24.18 -51.00
N PRO A 248 5.39 25.33 -51.70
CA PRO A 248 6.70 25.97 -52.00
C PRO A 248 7.47 26.34 -50.73
N LYS A 249 8.81 26.18 -50.75
CA LYS A 249 9.67 26.55 -49.60
C LYS A 249 9.56 28.03 -49.26
N GLU A 250 9.40 28.91 -50.27
CA GLU A 250 9.24 30.36 -50.09
C GLU A 250 8.02 30.71 -49.23
N THR A 251 6.92 29.94 -49.38
CA THR A 251 5.73 30.10 -48.53
C THR A 251 6.02 29.75 -47.07
N VAL A 252 6.79 28.67 -46.83
CA VAL A 252 7.18 28.25 -45.47
C VAL A 252 8.12 29.31 -44.87
N ASP A 253 9.09 29.80 -45.64
CA ASP A 253 10.06 30.83 -45.16
C ASP A 253 9.33 32.14 -44.82
N THR A 254 8.42 32.59 -45.69
CA THR A 254 7.60 33.78 -45.44
C THR A 254 6.74 33.64 -44.19
N PHE A 255 6.14 32.48 -43.98
CA PHE A 255 5.36 32.15 -42.79
C PHE A 255 6.19 32.19 -41.52
N LEU A 256 7.39 31.59 -41.54
CA LEU A 256 8.30 31.55 -40.38
C LEU A 256 8.94 32.89 -40.05
N LEU A 257 9.09 33.80 -41.04
CA LEU A 257 9.57 35.17 -40.85
C LEU A 257 8.51 36.07 -40.23
N ASN A 258 7.24 35.81 -40.44
CA ASN A 258 6.15 36.53 -39.80
C ASN A 258 6.12 36.20 -38.31
N LYS A 259 6.77 37.05 -37.50
CA LYS A 259 6.83 36.95 -36.05
C LYS A 259 5.43 36.97 -35.43
N VAL A 260 5.02 35.87 -34.87
CA VAL A 260 3.90 35.89 -33.91
C VAL A 260 4.44 36.50 -32.60
N SER A 261 3.94 37.66 -32.21
CA SER A 261 4.28 38.34 -30.97
C SER A 261 3.84 37.49 -29.77
N GLY A 262 4.76 37.05 -28.94
CA GLY A 262 4.51 36.33 -27.71
C GLY A 262 5.55 35.21 -27.42
N GLU A 263 5.72 34.88 -26.18
CA GLU A 263 6.70 33.89 -25.73
C GLU A 263 6.56 32.52 -26.42
N ASN A 264 7.70 31.95 -26.84
CA ASN A 264 7.80 30.79 -27.73
C ASN A 264 7.45 29.42 -27.10
N PHE A 265 6.94 29.40 -25.90
CA PHE A 265 6.59 28.14 -25.25
C PHE A 265 5.23 27.65 -25.73
N ASN A 266 5.17 26.40 -26.18
CA ASN A 266 3.98 25.68 -26.63
C ASN A 266 3.36 26.14 -27.99
N LYS A 267 4.14 26.78 -28.89
CA LYS A 267 3.69 27.09 -30.24
C LYS A 267 4.21 26.06 -31.23
N PHE A 268 3.26 25.41 -31.87
CA PHE A 268 3.49 24.46 -32.94
C PHE A 268 2.84 24.95 -34.23
N ILE A 269 3.11 24.29 -35.34
CA ILE A 269 2.57 24.60 -36.64
C ILE A 269 1.71 23.42 -37.08
N VAL A 270 0.55 23.70 -37.61
CA VAL A 270 -0.35 22.72 -38.21
C VAL A 270 -0.57 23.12 -39.66
N ILE A 271 -0.70 22.13 -40.54
CA ILE A 271 -1.14 22.35 -41.89
C ILE A 271 -2.65 22.15 -41.91
N LYS A 272 -3.40 23.22 -42.13
CA LYS A 272 -4.86 23.24 -42.24
C LYS A 272 -5.28 23.10 -43.66
N ASP A 273 -6.35 22.38 -43.94
CA ASP A 273 -7.00 22.35 -45.26
C ASP A 273 -7.92 23.55 -45.39
N SER A 274 -7.57 24.47 -46.29
CA SER A 274 -8.34 25.68 -46.55
C SER A 274 -8.94 25.62 -47.99
N ARG A 275 -9.96 26.40 -48.25
CA ARG A 275 -10.59 26.48 -49.61
C ARG A 275 -9.61 26.80 -50.72
N ASN A 276 -8.46 27.40 -50.38
CA ASN A 276 -7.41 27.77 -51.33
C ASN A 276 -6.22 26.77 -51.31
N GLY A 277 -6.37 25.63 -50.65
CA GLY A 277 -5.32 24.61 -50.49
C GLY A 277 -4.67 24.60 -49.11
N PRO A 278 -3.57 23.82 -48.92
CA PRO A 278 -2.92 23.70 -47.64
C PRO A 278 -2.36 25.02 -47.10
N GLU A 279 -2.70 25.37 -45.89
CA GLU A 279 -2.29 26.62 -45.19
C GLU A 279 -1.57 26.32 -43.90
N LEU A 280 -0.50 27.06 -43.62
CA LEU A 280 0.24 26.98 -42.35
C LEU A 280 -0.41 27.83 -41.29
N THR A 281 -0.65 27.25 -40.14
CA THR A 281 -1.26 27.98 -39.01
C THR A 281 -0.45 27.74 -37.75
N TRP A 282 -0.12 28.81 -37.02
CA TRP A 282 0.45 28.72 -35.70
C TRP A 282 -0.61 28.30 -34.69
N VAL A 283 -0.32 27.28 -33.87
CA VAL A 283 -1.20 26.84 -32.81
C VAL A 283 -0.52 26.91 -31.46
N GLN A 284 -1.29 27.32 -30.47
CA GLN A 284 -0.90 27.24 -29.08
C GLN A 284 -1.53 25.98 -28.48
N ILE A 285 -0.70 25.11 -27.93
CA ILE A 285 -1.15 23.87 -27.35
C ILE A 285 -1.32 23.98 -25.83
N GLY A 286 -2.26 23.20 -25.28
CA GLY A 286 -2.49 23.01 -23.87
C GLY A 286 -2.03 21.65 -23.40
N ILE A 287 -2.93 20.94 -22.71
CA ILE A 287 -2.68 19.58 -22.23
C ILE A 287 -2.63 18.58 -23.39
N SER A 288 -1.90 17.51 -23.18
CA SER A 288 -1.70 16.48 -24.21
C SER A 288 -1.74 15.10 -23.58
N ASP A 289 -2.41 14.18 -24.26
CA ASP A 289 -2.22 12.74 -24.08
C ASP A 289 -1.27 12.18 -25.17
N LEU A 290 -1.06 10.87 -25.23
CA LEU A 290 -0.18 10.26 -26.23
C LEU A 290 -0.73 10.37 -27.66
N SER A 291 -2.03 10.55 -27.84
CA SER A 291 -2.74 10.52 -29.11
C SER A 291 -3.20 11.89 -29.56
N ASN A 292 -3.71 12.73 -28.65
CA ASN A 292 -4.32 14.01 -28.93
C ASN A 292 -3.69 15.14 -28.12
N VAL A 293 -3.77 16.34 -28.66
CA VAL A 293 -3.24 17.57 -28.03
C VAL A 293 -4.31 18.65 -28.08
N GLN A 294 -4.57 19.25 -26.92
CA GLN A 294 -5.49 20.37 -26.82
C GLN A 294 -4.95 21.58 -27.58
N ILE A 295 -5.84 22.25 -28.30
CA ILE A 295 -5.55 23.51 -28.97
C ILE A 295 -6.24 24.63 -28.17
N LEU A 296 -5.40 25.56 -27.69
CA LEU A 296 -5.87 26.75 -26.98
C LEU A 296 -6.19 27.91 -27.93
N ASN A 297 -5.36 28.06 -28.99
CA ASN A 297 -5.55 29.09 -30.02
C ASN A 297 -4.99 28.61 -31.35
N GLY A 298 -5.56 29.14 -32.46
CA GLY A 298 -5.04 28.95 -33.82
C GLY A 298 -5.86 28.08 -34.73
N LEU A 299 -6.84 27.34 -34.19
CA LEU A 299 -7.80 26.55 -34.97
C LEU A 299 -9.21 26.76 -34.43
N ASP A 300 -10.19 26.62 -35.30
CA ASP A 300 -11.60 26.64 -34.96
C ASP A 300 -12.24 25.24 -35.07
N SER A 301 -13.35 25.05 -34.36
CA SER A 301 -14.10 23.78 -34.42
C SER A 301 -14.61 23.53 -35.83
N GLY A 302 -14.27 22.36 -36.38
CA GLY A 302 -14.63 21.98 -37.77
C GLY A 302 -13.48 22.18 -38.76
N ASP A 303 -12.37 22.75 -38.36
CA ASP A 303 -11.18 22.85 -39.22
C ASP A 303 -10.61 21.45 -39.50
N THR A 304 -10.22 21.21 -40.74
CA THR A 304 -9.55 19.98 -41.17
C THR A 304 -8.03 20.16 -41.15
N VAL A 305 -7.31 19.23 -40.53
CA VAL A 305 -5.85 19.28 -40.44
C VAL A 305 -5.20 18.07 -41.10
N TYR A 306 -4.05 18.28 -41.72
CA TYR A 306 -3.29 17.20 -42.34
C TYR A 306 -2.51 16.39 -41.30
N ILE A 307 -2.67 15.06 -41.35
CA ILE A 307 -1.82 14.11 -40.58
C ILE A 307 -0.78 13.56 -41.54
N LEU A 308 0.47 13.93 -41.34
CA LEU A 308 1.56 13.58 -42.24
C LEU A 308 2.61 12.73 -41.50
N PRO A 309 3.34 11.84 -42.21
CA PRO A 309 4.40 11.05 -41.61
C PRO A 309 5.55 11.95 -41.10
N SER A 310 6.26 11.49 -40.07
CA SER A 310 7.43 12.20 -39.54
C SER A 310 8.60 12.19 -40.55
N LYS A 311 9.49 13.17 -40.43
CA LYS A 311 10.69 13.26 -41.28
C LYS A 311 11.52 11.97 -41.29
N SER A 312 11.69 11.33 -40.13
CA SER A 312 12.44 10.08 -40.03
C SER A 312 11.81 8.95 -40.83
N LEU A 313 10.48 8.85 -40.89
CA LEU A 313 9.77 7.86 -41.65
C LEU A 313 9.87 8.13 -43.16
N VAL A 314 9.76 9.40 -43.56
CA VAL A 314 9.92 9.81 -44.95
C VAL A 314 11.34 9.55 -45.45
N ASP A 315 12.34 9.90 -44.66
CA ASP A 315 13.78 9.64 -45.00
C ASP A 315 14.09 8.15 -45.05
N TYR A 316 13.48 7.34 -44.17
CA TYR A 316 13.60 5.89 -44.23
C TYR A 316 12.98 5.31 -45.51
N GLN A 317 11.79 5.72 -45.88
CA GLN A 317 11.10 5.28 -47.10
C GLN A 317 11.88 5.68 -48.36
N ARG A 318 12.45 6.92 -48.38
CA ARG A 318 13.26 7.38 -49.48
C ARG A 318 14.54 6.54 -49.63
N ARG A 319 15.30 6.31 -48.55
CA ARG A 319 16.52 5.47 -48.57
C ARG A 319 16.22 4.01 -48.93
N PHE A 320 15.03 3.52 -48.52
CA PHE A 320 14.58 2.19 -48.91
C PHE A 320 14.32 2.12 -50.43
N ARG A 321 13.62 3.12 -51.00
CA ARG A 321 13.32 3.21 -52.42
C ARG A 321 14.63 3.33 -53.24
N GLU A 322 15.54 4.22 -52.88
CA GLU A 322 16.87 4.38 -53.50
C GLU A 322 17.65 3.08 -53.48
N ARG A 323 17.62 2.30 -52.41
CA ARG A 323 18.27 0.97 -52.35
C ARG A 323 17.62 -0.04 -53.28
N VAL A 324 16.31 -0.05 -53.37
CA VAL A 324 15.55 -0.94 -54.26
C VAL A 324 15.84 -0.58 -55.71
N GLU A 325 15.80 0.70 -56.09
CA GLU A 325 16.15 1.17 -57.46
C GLU A 325 17.59 0.87 -57.82
N ALA A 326 18.53 1.06 -56.91
CA ALA A 326 19.94 0.69 -57.13
C ALA A 326 20.13 -0.84 -57.30
N SER A 327 19.31 -1.67 -56.65
CA SER A 327 19.39 -3.14 -56.84
C SER A 327 18.81 -3.63 -58.15
N PHE A 328 17.93 -2.86 -58.80
CA PHE A 328 17.37 -3.16 -60.12
C PHE A 328 18.20 -2.58 -61.30
N SER A 329 19.13 -1.65 -61.04
CA SER A 329 19.97 -1.05 -62.11
C SER A 329 21.31 -1.82 -62.38
N PHE A 330 21.53 -2.95 -61.75
CA PHE A 330 22.67 -3.85 -61.91
C PHE A 330 22.26 -5.23 -62.44
N GLY A 331 21.13 -5.34 -63.17
CA GLY A 331 20.70 -6.56 -63.86
C GLY A 331 20.74 -6.41 -65.36
#